data_789cef331ac5514c31da7421c252df50
#
_entry.id   789cef331ac5514c31da7421c252df50
#
_cell.length_a   1.000
_cell.length_b   1.000
_cell.length_c   1.000
_cell.angle_alpha   90.00
_cell.angle_beta   90.00
_cell.angle_gamma   90.00
#
_symmetry.space_group_name_H-M   'P 1'
#
loop_
_entity.id
_entity.type
_entity.pdbx_description
1 polymer ?
#
loop_
_entity_poly.entity_id
_entity_poly.type
_entity_poly.pdbx_seq_one_letter_code
_entity_poly.pdbx_strand_id
1 'polypeptide(L)'
;MMNKRSRFLLILAVIALCFVFLWPSLAWYVRTPQEVQALALSSLEKIKDYSSVMAAKDVNTLKNIQRADRAAVLTSEYAWLEKEAKKLYKKSGLTYSSPMTVREALTIFTDETEDASKAEAEVRAVFENRYRKEILKAKSRYNRAVKLGLDLSGGMSVIVKADLDAALEAQKGTVASDDESGFREQAMVQAIDTLRSRIDRFGLSEPVIRKQGEDRIYIELPGSAEADRINTIILGKGILNIRLVDMQATSAFNEYHAAHMADTFTASGKLLDPSVIPSDTEVLGLYSKDDYGLDEREGYLVVKKEAVLDGKHIKAATVGAGQLGKPEVHLTLDTEGAVIFGEFTASHVDDFLAIVSDDKVKSYARINEAIPGGNVAISGFGVEEAQNLQKVLQTAWLSVPLTVESQQVVGASMGEQLIRQGVKAVLLGLSLVLVFMLVWYTGAGINAVVAQILNLFMMFSILSAFGLTITLPGIAGMILTIGMAVDANVVIFERIRDELRLGKSRAAAVNAGFDRAFWAVMDSNITTFIAALFLSQLGTGPIQGFAVSLAIGVFSSVFTALFVSRLIFDFGTQALHREKIYIGWGIKR
;
A
#
# COMPACT_ATOMS: atom_id res chain seq x y z
N MET A 1 -23.36 -18.74 31.71
CA MET A 1 -23.68 -17.40 31.22
C MET A 1 -22.76 -16.35 31.81
N MET A 2 -22.23 -15.44 30.98
CA MET A 2 -21.37 -14.35 31.47
C MET A 2 -22.10 -13.40 32.41
N ASN A 3 -21.44 -12.97 33.51
CA ASN A 3 -21.94 -11.97 34.44
C ASN A 3 -22.16 -10.62 33.71
N LYS A 4 -23.12 -9.80 34.15
CA LYS A 4 -23.44 -8.49 33.50
C LYS A 4 -22.24 -7.56 33.42
N ARG A 5 -21.42 -7.50 34.47
CA ARG A 5 -20.20 -6.69 34.51
C ARG A 5 -19.19 -7.14 33.43
N SER A 6 -19.01 -8.47 33.31
CA SER A 6 -18.13 -9.03 32.31
C SER A 6 -18.62 -8.77 30.88
N ARG A 7 -19.95 -8.81 30.65
CA ARG A 7 -20.57 -8.49 29.34
C ARG A 7 -20.40 -7.02 28.99
N PHE A 8 -20.62 -6.12 29.96
CA PHE A 8 -20.39 -4.69 29.75
C PHE A 8 -18.93 -4.37 29.42
N LEU A 9 -17.99 -4.95 30.18
CA LEU A 9 -16.56 -4.78 29.93
C LEU A 9 -16.14 -5.34 28.56
N LEU A 10 -16.68 -6.50 28.17
CA LEU A 10 -16.43 -7.08 26.84
C LEU A 10 -16.91 -6.13 25.73
N ILE A 11 -18.14 -5.63 25.81
CA ILE A 11 -18.70 -4.72 24.80
C ILE A 11 -17.88 -3.42 24.75
N LEU A 12 -17.49 -2.87 25.88
CA LEU A 12 -16.66 -1.67 25.95
C LEU A 12 -15.29 -1.91 25.30
N ALA A 13 -14.67 -3.05 25.59
CA ALA A 13 -13.39 -3.43 24.99
C ALA A 13 -13.50 -3.60 23.46
N VAL A 14 -14.56 -4.24 22.98
CA VAL A 14 -14.82 -4.40 21.53
C VAL A 14 -15.04 -3.04 20.87
N ILE A 15 -15.84 -2.15 21.46
CA ILE A 15 -16.08 -0.79 20.92
C ILE A 15 -14.77 0.00 20.88
N ALA A 16 -13.95 -0.05 21.93
CA ALA A 16 -12.66 0.62 21.98
C ALA A 16 -11.71 0.09 20.88
N LEU A 17 -11.65 -1.23 20.72
CA LEU A 17 -10.86 -1.89 19.68
C LEU A 17 -11.34 -1.49 18.28
N CYS A 18 -12.63 -1.49 18.04
CA CYS A 18 -13.24 -1.05 16.79
C CYS A 18 -12.89 0.41 16.48
N PHE A 19 -12.89 1.29 17.49
CA PHE A 19 -12.52 2.68 17.30
C PHE A 19 -11.05 2.84 16.90
N VAL A 20 -10.14 2.06 17.49
CA VAL A 20 -8.71 2.06 17.13
C VAL A 20 -8.52 1.63 15.67
N PHE A 21 -9.22 0.58 15.25
CA PHE A 21 -9.11 0.08 13.87
C PHE A 21 -9.75 1.01 12.84
N LEU A 22 -10.83 1.69 13.19
CA LEU A 22 -11.52 2.62 12.28
C LEU A 22 -10.83 4.00 12.22
N TRP A 23 -9.99 4.34 13.21
CA TRP A 23 -9.35 5.64 13.30
C TRP A 23 -8.55 6.05 12.04
N PRO A 24 -7.74 5.17 11.40
CA PRO A 24 -7.05 5.51 10.16
C PRO A 24 -8.01 5.90 9.03
N SER A 25 -9.14 5.19 8.90
CA SER A 25 -10.17 5.50 7.90
C SER A 25 -10.82 6.84 8.15
N LEU A 26 -11.21 7.13 9.39
CA LEU A 26 -11.74 8.44 9.77
C LEU A 26 -10.71 9.56 9.55
N ALA A 27 -9.45 9.32 9.91
CA ALA A 27 -8.38 10.28 9.70
C ALA A 27 -8.12 10.54 8.21
N TRP A 28 -8.24 9.52 7.35
CA TRP A 28 -8.09 9.65 5.91
C TRP A 28 -9.26 10.40 5.27
N TYR A 29 -10.49 9.92 5.44
CA TYR A 29 -11.66 10.46 4.72
C TYR A 29 -12.19 11.78 5.28
N VAL A 30 -12.01 12.06 6.59
CA VAL A 30 -12.60 13.25 7.23
C VAL A 30 -11.57 14.35 7.50
N ARG A 31 -10.32 13.97 7.85
CA ARG A 31 -9.32 14.95 8.29
C ARG A 31 -8.26 15.28 7.25
N THR A 32 -8.03 14.41 6.26
CA THR A 32 -7.01 14.66 5.24
C THR A 32 -7.63 15.50 4.12
N PRO A 33 -7.07 16.69 3.77
CA PRO A 33 -7.56 17.50 2.66
C PRO A 33 -7.55 16.73 1.34
N GLN A 34 -8.50 17.02 0.45
CA GLN A 34 -8.62 16.33 -0.84
C GLN A 34 -7.36 16.45 -1.71
N GLU A 35 -6.70 17.61 -1.70
CA GLU A 35 -5.43 17.81 -2.41
C GLU A 35 -4.33 16.87 -1.92
N VAL A 36 -4.20 16.72 -0.59
CA VAL A 36 -3.22 15.82 0.02
C VAL A 36 -3.59 14.35 -0.24
N GLN A 37 -4.90 14.03 -0.29
CA GLN A 37 -5.35 12.68 -0.68
C GLN A 37 -4.96 12.36 -2.12
N ALA A 38 -5.21 13.29 -3.05
CA ALA A 38 -4.85 13.12 -4.46
C ALA A 38 -3.33 12.95 -4.65
N LEU A 39 -2.53 13.74 -3.92
CA LEU A 39 -1.07 13.65 -3.93
C LEU A 39 -0.57 12.33 -3.31
N ALA A 40 -1.13 11.91 -2.18
CA ALA A 40 -0.74 10.66 -1.53
C ALA A 40 -1.01 9.42 -2.40
N LEU A 41 -2.01 9.50 -3.29
CA LEU A 41 -2.36 8.46 -4.27
C LEU A 41 -1.64 8.62 -5.62
N SER A 42 -0.87 9.69 -5.80
CA SER A 42 -0.14 9.94 -7.04
C SER A 42 1.22 9.21 -7.06
N SER A 43 1.91 9.28 -8.21
CA SER A 43 3.27 8.76 -8.36
C SER A 43 4.26 9.52 -7.47
N LEU A 44 5.37 8.85 -7.11
CA LEU A 44 6.43 9.46 -6.31
C LEU A 44 7.04 10.69 -7.00
N GLU A 45 7.11 10.70 -8.34
CA GLU A 45 7.54 11.85 -9.14
C GLU A 45 6.66 13.08 -8.87
N LYS A 46 5.32 12.93 -8.93
CA LYS A 46 4.40 14.03 -8.62
C LYS A 46 4.52 14.51 -7.18
N ILE A 47 4.80 13.60 -6.23
CA ILE A 47 5.05 13.97 -4.84
C ILE A 47 6.34 14.79 -4.74
N LYS A 48 7.41 14.38 -5.43
CA LYS A 48 8.68 15.11 -5.49
C LYS A 48 8.49 16.50 -6.08
N ASP A 49 7.87 16.59 -7.25
CA ASP A 49 7.61 17.87 -7.94
C ASP A 49 6.80 18.82 -7.06
N TYR A 50 5.71 18.35 -6.48
CA TYR A 50 4.88 19.16 -5.59
C TYR A 50 5.67 19.64 -4.37
N SER A 51 6.39 18.72 -3.70
CA SER A 51 7.18 19.06 -2.50
C SER A 51 8.26 20.08 -2.81
N SER A 52 8.93 19.95 -3.96
CA SER A 52 9.97 20.85 -4.44
C SER A 52 9.42 22.24 -4.79
N VAL A 53 8.29 22.30 -5.51
CA VAL A 53 7.63 23.58 -5.88
C VAL A 53 7.14 24.32 -4.63
N MET A 54 6.48 23.61 -3.70
CA MET A 54 5.98 24.21 -2.47
C MET A 54 7.11 24.68 -1.54
N ALA A 55 8.19 23.91 -1.43
CA ALA A 55 9.38 24.31 -0.69
C ALA A 55 10.02 25.57 -1.25
N ALA A 56 10.16 25.66 -2.58
CA ALA A 56 10.68 26.85 -3.24
C ALA A 56 9.79 28.09 -2.99
N LYS A 57 8.47 27.91 -3.05
CA LYS A 57 7.49 28.99 -2.79
C LYS A 57 7.63 29.53 -1.35
N ASP A 58 7.67 28.64 -0.36
CA ASP A 58 7.76 29.04 1.05
C ASP A 58 9.09 29.70 1.38
N VAL A 59 10.21 29.13 0.89
CA VAL A 59 11.54 29.71 1.07
C VAL A 59 11.61 31.10 0.46
N ASN A 60 11.08 31.30 -0.74
CA ASN A 60 11.01 32.62 -1.38
C ASN A 60 10.15 33.59 -0.60
N THR A 61 9.00 33.15 -0.07
CA THR A 61 8.12 33.96 0.78
C THR A 61 8.86 34.44 2.04
N LEU A 62 9.51 33.52 2.76
CA LEU A 62 10.28 33.87 3.97
C LEU A 62 11.47 34.80 3.67
N LYS A 63 12.17 34.56 2.55
CA LYS A 63 13.25 35.46 2.12
C LYS A 63 12.74 36.86 1.80
N ASN A 64 11.59 37.01 1.17
CA ASN A 64 10.99 38.28 0.89
C ASN A 64 10.57 39.03 2.19
N ILE A 65 10.00 38.30 3.15
CA ILE A 65 9.70 38.84 4.50
C ILE A 65 10.99 39.32 5.18
N GLN A 66 12.05 38.51 5.17
CA GLN A 66 13.35 38.84 5.76
C GLN A 66 14.02 40.05 5.08
N ARG A 67 13.85 40.22 3.74
CA ARG A 67 14.37 41.38 2.99
C ARG A 67 13.60 42.65 3.31
N ALA A 68 12.28 42.56 3.49
CA ALA A 68 11.43 43.68 3.83
C ALA A 68 11.66 44.16 5.28
N ASP A 69 11.80 43.24 6.21
CA ASP A 69 12.10 43.50 7.61
C ASP A 69 13.04 42.45 8.19
N ARG A 70 14.27 42.89 8.54
CA ARG A 70 15.29 41.99 9.12
C ARG A 70 14.93 41.48 10.51
N ALA A 71 14.05 42.14 11.22
CA ALA A 71 13.55 41.78 12.54
C ALA A 71 12.18 41.06 12.48
N ALA A 72 11.69 40.74 11.28
CA ALA A 72 10.43 40.05 11.10
C ALA A 72 10.38 38.73 11.88
N VAL A 73 9.31 38.54 12.63
CA VAL A 73 9.06 37.33 13.44
C VAL A 73 8.34 36.28 12.59
N LEU A 74 8.58 35.02 12.88
CA LEU A 74 7.86 33.91 12.25
C LEU A 74 6.36 33.99 12.52
N THR A 75 5.56 33.89 11.46
CA THR A 75 4.10 33.83 11.56
C THR A 75 3.63 32.46 12.08
N SER A 76 2.40 32.38 12.56
CA SER A 76 1.80 31.14 13.06
C SER A 76 1.78 30.01 12.02
N GLU A 77 1.78 30.32 10.74
CA GLU A 77 1.86 29.39 9.62
C GLU A 77 3.17 28.58 9.64
N TYR A 78 4.26 29.21 10.06
CA TYR A 78 5.59 28.59 10.17
C TYR A 78 5.95 28.17 11.62
N ALA A 79 4.98 28.00 12.50
CA ALA A 79 5.22 27.54 13.90
C ALA A 79 5.95 26.18 13.97
N TRP A 80 5.83 25.35 12.95
CA TRP A 80 6.56 24.10 12.85
C TRP A 80 8.08 24.33 12.64
N LEU A 81 8.45 25.33 11.82
CA LEU A 81 9.84 25.70 11.54
C LEU A 81 10.49 26.22 12.83
N GLU A 82 9.79 27.07 13.58
CA GLU A 82 10.22 27.53 14.90
C GLU A 82 10.49 26.36 15.86
N LYS A 83 9.60 25.36 15.86
CA LYS A 83 9.77 24.17 16.71
C LYS A 83 10.99 23.32 16.33
N GLU A 84 11.24 23.12 15.04
CA GLU A 84 12.41 22.38 14.57
C GLU A 84 13.69 23.19 14.80
N ALA A 85 13.68 24.50 14.51
CA ALA A 85 14.82 25.39 14.79
C ALA A 85 15.18 25.39 16.27
N LYS A 86 14.22 25.52 17.19
CA LYS A 86 14.45 25.44 18.64
C LYS A 86 15.13 24.14 19.09
N LYS A 87 14.82 23.01 18.45
CA LYS A 87 15.51 21.74 18.75
C LYS A 87 16.97 21.78 18.35
N LEU A 88 17.27 22.35 17.18
CA LEU A 88 18.64 22.49 16.68
C LEU A 88 19.45 23.46 17.55
N TYR A 89 18.90 24.65 17.86
CA TYR A 89 19.53 25.61 18.78
C TYR A 89 19.89 24.97 20.12
N LYS A 90 18.96 24.19 20.69
CA LYS A 90 19.21 23.46 21.94
C LYS A 90 20.31 22.41 21.79
N LYS A 91 20.39 21.72 20.65
CA LYS A 91 21.42 20.71 20.37
C LYS A 91 22.81 21.34 20.18
N SER A 92 22.87 22.50 19.52
CA SER A 92 24.11 23.22 19.23
C SER A 92 24.56 24.15 20.38
N GLY A 93 23.75 24.29 21.45
CA GLY A 93 24.09 25.18 22.58
C GLY A 93 24.01 26.68 22.25
N LEU A 94 23.40 27.05 21.13
CA LEU A 94 23.26 28.42 20.68
C LEU A 94 22.01 29.07 21.29
N THR A 95 22.04 30.40 21.42
CA THR A 95 20.91 31.22 21.92
C THR A 95 20.06 31.74 20.76
N TYR A 96 18.77 31.92 20.99
CA TYR A 96 17.80 32.47 20.02
C TYR A 96 16.88 33.48 20.70
N SER A 97 16.29 34.37 19.92
CA SER A 97 15.31 35.35 20.39
C SER A 97 13.94 34.72 20.66
N SER A 98 13.15 35.34 21.53
CA SER A 98 11.76 34.95 21.76
C SER A 98 10.85 36.17 21.71
N PRO A 99 10.03 36.30 20.68
CA PRO A 99 9.75 35.40 19.56
C PRO A 99 10.93 35.27 18.58
N MET A 100 11.05 34.11 17.90
CA MET A 100 12.13 33.81 16.96
C MET A 100 11.96 34.58 15.65
N THR A 101 13.02 35.17 15.17
CA THR A 101 13.02 35.89 13.88
C THR A 101 13.12 34.91 12.69
N VAL A 102 12.62 35.34 11.52
CA VAL A 102 12.76 34.56 10.28
C VAL A 102 14.22 34.25 9.98
N ARG A 103 15.11 35.24 10.22
CA ARG A 103 16.55 35.04 10.00
C ARG A 103 17.13 33.93 10.86
N GLU A 104 16.89 33.96 12.17
CA GLU A 104 17.38 32.94 13.10
C GLU A 104 16.83 31.56 12.71
N ALA A 105 15.56 31.48 12.34
CA ALA A 105 14.95 30.23 11.94
C ALA A 105 15.53 29.65 10.65
N LEU A 106 15.98 30.46 9.71
CA LEU A 106 16.60 29.96 8.47
C LEU A 106 18.09 29.65 8.64
N THR A 107 18.85 30.47 9.38
CA THR A 107 20.30 30.30 9.51
C THR A 107 20.70 29.07 10.28
N ILE A 108 19.88 28.56 11.20
CA ILE A 108 20.22 27.34 11.97
C ILE A 108 20.21 26.05 11.12
N PHE A 109 19.57 26.10 9.95
CA PHE A 109 19.53 24.96 9.02
C PHE A 109 20.63 25.00 7.95
N THR A 110 21.46 26.03 7.96
CA THR A 110 22.60 26.15 7.05
C THR A 110 23.86 25.82 7.81
N ASP A 111 24.68 24.93 7.24
CA ASP A 111 26.05 24.78 7.73
C ASP A 111 26.80 26.10 7.48
N GLU A 112 27.88 26.36 8.21
CA GLU A 112 28.74 27.56 8.04
C GLU A 112 29.46 27.56 6.68
N THR A 113 28.70 27.46 5.59
CA THR A 113 29.22 27.48 4.22
C THR A 113 29.19 28.90 3.68
N GLU A 114 30.29 29.35 3.11
CA GLU A 114 30.41 30.67 2.44
C GLU A 114 29.54 30.76 1.17
N ASP A 115 29.01 29.62 0.66
CA ASP A 115 28.23 29.55 -0.57
C ASP A 115 26.74 29.71 -0.31
N ALA A 116 26.21 30.89 -0.64
CA ALA A 116 24.80 31.24 -0.50
C ALA A 116 23.84 30.31 -1.26
N SER A 117 24.31 29.66 -2.34
CA SER A 117 23.54 28.72 -3.14
C SER A 117 23.34 27.40 -2.40
N LYS A 118 24.38 26.90 -1.73
CA LYS A 118 24.30 25.69 -0.89
C LYS A 118 23.40 25.92 0.32
N ALA A 119 23.56 27.06 1.00
CA ALA A 119 22.72 27.43 2.13
C ALA A 119 21.23 27.48 1.75
N GLU A 120 20.90 27.99 0.55
CA GLU A 120 19.53 27.97 0.04
C GLU A 120 19.01 26.55 -0.23
N ALA A 121 19.85 25.70 -0.80
CA ALA A 121 19.50 24.31 -1.09
C ALA A 121 19.21 23.52 0.22
N GLU A 122 20.01 23.74 1.27
CA GLU A 122 19.81 23.11 2.59
C GLU A 122 18.49 23.53 3.24
N VAL A 123 18.21 24.83 3.27
CA VAL A 123 16.91 25.33 3.76
C VAL A 123 15.76 24.74 2.95
N ARG A 124 15.88 24.76 1.60
CA ARG A 124 14.86 24.19 0.72
C ARG A 124 14.62 22.70 0.99
N ALA A 125 15.67 21.94 1.24
CA ALA A 125 15.57 20.51 1.57
C ALA A 125 14.78 20.28 2.87
N VAL A 126 14.88 21.17 3.88
CA VAL A 126 14.09 21.08 5.12
C VAL A 126 12.60 21.22 4.84
N PHE A 127 12.21 22.20 4.01
CA PHE A 127 10.81 22.40 3.62
C PHE A 127 10.30 21.27 2.75
N GLU A 128 11.09 20.81 1.78
CA GLU A 128 10.76 19.68 0.92
C GLU A 128 10.52 18.42 1.73
N ASN A 129 11.42 18.09 2.67
CA ASN A 129 11.27 16.98 3.60
C ASN A 129 10.00 17.06 4.44
N ARG A 130 9.58 18.26 4.83
CA ARG A 130 8.32 18.42 5.56
C ARG A 130 7.13 18.05 4.70
N TYR A 131 7.00 18.65 3.49
CA TYR A 131 5.90 18.33 2.58
C TYR A 131 5.87 16.84 2.23
N ARG A 132 7.03 16.27 1.91
CA ARG A 132 7.20 14.83 1.69
C ARG A 132 6.68 14.00 2.87
N LYS A 133 7.13 14.30 4.08
CA LYS A 133 6.70 13.57 5.29
C LYS A 133 5.19 13.69 5.54
N GLU A 134 4.60 14.83 5.27
CA GLU A 134 3.16 15.05 5.43
C GLU A 134 2.36 14.20 4.45
N ILE A 135 2.76 14.19 3.16
CA ILE A 135 2.12 13.37 2.12
C ILE A 135 2.34 11.87 2.39
N LEU A 136 3.55 11.45 2.74
CA LEU A 136 3.84 10.04 3.07
C LEU A 136 3.10 9.57 4.33
N LYS A 137 2.90 10.45 5.32
CA LYS A 137 2.06 10.17 6.49
C LYS A 137 0.58 10.00 6.09
N ALA A 138 0.10 10.81 5.15
CA ALA A 138 -1.24 10.64 4.58
C ALA A 138 -1.34 9.32 3.81
N LYS A 139 -0.34 8.96 3.00
CA LYS A 139 -0.24 7.66 2.31
C LYS A 139 -0.25 6.49 3.30
N SER A 140 0.50 6.57 4.40
CA SER A 140 0.48 5.56 5.47
C SER A 140 -0.88 5.42 6.17
N ARG A 141 -1.66 6.52 6.27
CA ARG A 141 -3.05 6.45 6.77
C ARG A 141 -3.96 5.74 5.79
N TYR A 142 -3.83 6.06 4.50
CA TYR A 142 -4.57 5.39 3.43
C TYR A 142 -4.32 3.88 3.42
N ASN A 143 -3.07 3.46 3.60
CA ASN A 143 -2.68 2.05 3.62
C ASN A 143 -3.40 1.24 4.72
N ARG A 144 -3.74 1.90 5.83
CA ARG A 144 -4.47 1.33 6.97
C ARG A 144 -5.96 1.67 6.96
N ALA A 145 -6.42 2.47 6.01
CA ALA A 145 -7.83 2.82 5.87
C ALA A 145 -8.58 1.75 5.06
N VAL A 146 -9.89 1.74 5.17
CA VAL A 146 -10.76 0.96 4.27
C VAL A 146 -10.54 1.48 2.85
N LYS A 147 -10.17 0.60 1.94
CA LYS A 147 -9.93 0.95 0.53
C LYS A 147 -11.20 0.84 -0.28
N LEU A 148 -11.29 1.66 -1.32
CA LEU A 148 -12.35 1.56 -2.32
C LEU A 148 -11.86 0.67 -3.47
N GLY A 149 -12.68 -0.29 -3.89
CA GLY A 149 -12.38 -1.13 -5.04
C GLY A 149 -12.40 -0.35 -6.35
N LEU A 150 -11.94 -0.99 -7.41
CA LEU A 150 -11.84 -0.41 -8.74
C LEU A 150 -13.15 0.20 -9.23
N ASP A 151 -14.28 -0.49 -8.97
CA ASP A 151 -15.64 -0.05 -9.35
C ASP A 151 -16.01 1.32 -8.75
N LEU A 152 -15.41 1.67 -7.61
CA LEU A 152 -15.70 2.89 -6.85
C LEU A 152 -14.62 3.97 -7.01
N SER A 153 -13.36 3.57 -7.08
CA SER A 153 -12.22 4.52 -7.18
C SER A 153 -11.86 4.87 -8.62
N GLY A 154 -12.33 4.09 -9.59
CA GLY A 154 -11.80 4.10 -10.93
C GLY A 154 -10.40 3.50 -11.00
N GLY A 155 -9.90 3.25 -12.20
CA GLY A 155 -8.59 2.68 -12.43
C GLY A 155 -8.62 1.56 -13.48
N MET A 156 -7.73 0.59 -13.36
CA MET A 156 -7.61 -0.50 -14.31
C MET A 156 -7.46 -1.84 -13.61
N SER A 157 -8.11 -2.89 -14.15
CA SER A 157 -7.82 -4.27 -13.82
C SER A 157 -7.21 -4.98 -15.03
N VAL A 158 -6.25 -5.85 -14.76
CA VAL A 158 -5.57 -6.65 -15.77
C VAL A 158 -5.51 -8.10 -15.30
N ILE A 159 -5.85 -9.03 -16.20
CA ILE A 159 -5.59 -10.45 -16.00
C ILE A 159 -4.39 -10.81 -16.86
N VAL A 160 -3.35 -11.28 -16.19
CA VAL A 160 -2.10 -11.71 -16.81
C VAL A 160 -2.02 -13.22 -16.70
N LYS A 161 -1.78 -13.90 -17.83
CA LYS A 161 -1.49 -15.32 -17.87
C LYS A 161 0.02 -15.54 -17.77
N ALA A 162 0.43 -16.42 -16.89
CA ALA A 162 1.81 -16.88 -16.73
C ALA A 162 2.00 -18.19 -17.52
N ASP A 163 2.96 -18.21 -18.43
CA ASP A 163 3.31 -19.42 -19.19
C ASP A 163 4.24 -20.30 -18.34
N LEU A 164 3.62 -21.10 -17.48
CA LEU A 164 4.33 -21.98 -16.57
C LEU A 164 4.97 -23.17 -17.29
N ASP A 165 4.42 -23.56 -18.46
CA ASP A 165 4.96 -24.65 -19.27
C ASP A 165 6.26 -24.21 -19.95
N ALA A 166 6.29 -23.00 -20.51
CA ALA A 166 7.52 -22.43 -21.07
C ALA A 166 8.59 -22.22 -19.99
N ALA A 167 8.20 -21.83 -18.78
CA ALA A 167 9.14 -21.71 -17.65
C ALA A 167 9.71 -23.07 -17.22
N LEU A 168 8.89 -24.11 -17.22
CA LEU A 168 9.32 -25.49 -16.91
C LEU A 168 10.26 -26.02 -18.00
N GLU A 169 9.94 -25.76 -19.28
CA GLU A 169 10.79 -26.16 -20.41
C GLU A 169 12.17 -25.52 -20.37
N ALA A 170 12.25 -24.25 -19.99
CA ALA A 170 13.52 -23.55 -19.84
C ALA A 170 14.41 -24.10 -18.71
N GLN A 171 13.85 -24.88 -17.77
CA GLN A 171 14.58 -25.52 -16.67
C GLN A 171 14.61 -27.05 -16.75
N LYS A 172 14.23 -27.65 -17.89
CA LYS A 172 14.38 -29.10 -18.13
C LYS A 172 15.85 -29.50 -18.00
N GLY A 173 16.19 -30.10 -16.91
CA GLY A 173 17.55 -30.54 -16.53
C GLY A 173 17.92 -30.25 -15.08
N THR A 174 17.19 -29.34 -14.42
CA THR A 174 17.46 -28.96 -13.02
C THR A 174 16.33 -29.38 -12.06
N VAL A 175 15.12 -29.60 -12.57
CA VAL A 175 13.94 -30.00 -11.78
C VAL A 175 13.72 -31.50 -11.93
N ALA A 176 13.70 -32.23 -10.80
CA ALA A 176 13.33 -33.65 -10.80
C ALA A 176 11.85 -33.78 -11.17
N SER A 177 11.52 -34.83 -11.96
CA SER A 177 10.15 -35.06 -12.47
C SER A 177 9.06 -35.22 -11.39
N ASP A 178 9.45 -35.45 -10.14
CA ASP A 178 8.50 -35.62 -9.02
C ASP A 178 8.11 -34.28 -8.32
N ASP A 179 8.69 -33.12 -8.67
CA ASP A 179 8.46 -31.85 -8.01
C ASP A 179 7.89 -30.73 -8.95
N GLU A 180 7.22 -31.14 -10.02
CA GLU A 180 6.64 -30.24 -11.01
C GLU A 180 5.56 -29.30 -10.42
N SER A 181 4.77 -29.81 -9.48
CA SER A 181 3.74 -29.00 -8.82
C SER A 181 4.34 -27.94 -7.88
N GLY A 182 5.40 -28.28 -7.16
CA GLY A 182 6.13 -27.34 -6.30
C GLY A 182 6.81 -26.24 -7.13
N PHE A 183 7.39 -26.60 -8.27
CA PHE A 183 7.98 -25.63 -9.20
C PHE A 183 6.94 -24.64 -9.75
N ARG A 184 5.77 -25.12 -10.21
CA ARG A 184 4.69 -24.27 -10.74
C ARG A 184 4.20 -23.27 -9.68
N GLU A 185 4.09 -23.70 -8.44
CA GLU A 185 3.69 -22.81 -7.34
C GLU A 185 4.75 -21.75 -7.04
N GLN A 186 6.02 -22.13 -6.98
CA GLN A 186 7.14 -21.19 -6.78
C GLN A 186 7.26 -20.20 -7.95
N ALA A 187 7.13 -20.67 -9.18
CA ALA A 187 7.15 -19.83 -10.38
C ALA A 187 6.02 -18.79 -10.37
N MET A 188 4.83 -19.18 -9.92
CA MET A 188 3.69 -18.28 -9.78
C MET A 188 3.92 -17.21 -8.68
N VAL A 189 4.41 -17.61 -7.51
CA VAL A 189 4.74 -16.69 -6.42
C VAL A 189 5.77 -15.66 -6.89
N GLN A 190 6.80 -16.12 -7.59
CA GLN A 190 7.85 -15.24 -8.09
C GLN A 190 7.36 -14.32 -9.22
N ALA A 191 6.48 -14.78 -10.10
CA ALA A 191 5.84 -13.92 -11.09
C ALA A 191 5.04 -12.79 -10.42
N ILE A 192 4.31 -13.11 -9.34
CA ILE A 192 3.57 -12.11 -8.55
C ILE A 192 4.51 -11.11 -7.90
N ASP A 193 5.61 -11.56 -7.28
CA ASP A 193 6.57 -10.68 -6.61
C ASP A 193 7.33 -9.80 -7.61
N THR A 194 7.65 -10.35 -8.79
CA THR A 194 8.24 -9.59 -9.89
C THR A 194 7.29 -8.50 -10.40
N LEU A 195 6.02 -8.83 -10.62
CA LEU A 195 5.00 -7.85 -11.02
C LEU A 195 4.81 -6.77 -9.95
N ARG A 196 4.75 -7.16 -8.68
CA ARG A 196 4.65 -6.20 -7.56
C ARG A 196 5.84 -5.25 -7.56
N SER A 197 7.06 -5.78 -7.63
CA SER A 197 8.28 -4.97 -7.66
C SER A 197 8.32 -4.02 -8.86
N ARG A 198 7.85 -4.46 -10.05
CA ARG A 198 7.76 -3.60 -11.24
C ARG A 198 6.74 -2.48 -11.04
N ILE A 199 5.54 -2.80 -10.59
CA ILE A 199 4.45 -1.82 -10.39
C ILE A 199 4.84 -0.80 -9.31
N ASP A 200 5.42 -1.26 -8.20
CA ASP A 200 5.91 -0.39 -7.11
C ASP A 200 7.01 0.57 -7.60
N ARG A 201 7.91 0.10 -8.47
CA ARG A 201 8.99 0.90 -9.06
C ARG A 201 8.47 2.06 -9.90
N PHE A 202 7.33 1.89 -10.56
CA PHE A 202 6.69 2.95 -11.33
C PHE A 202 5.81 3.89 -10.48
N GLY A 203 5.82 3.70 -9.15
CA GLY A 203 5.12 4.58 -8.21
C GLY A 203 3.60 4.54 -8.32
N LEU A 204 3.05 3.49 -8.93
CA LEU A 204 1.61 3.28 -8.99
C LEU A 204 1.09 2.92 -7.59
N SER A 205 0.02 3.58 -7.18
CA SER A 205 -0.54 3.41 -5.83
C SER A 205 -1.03 1.98 -5.62
N GLU A 206 -0.41 1.29 -4.69
CA GLU A 206 -0.83 0.03 -4.06
C GLU A 206 -1.66 -0.91 -4.94
N PRO A 207 -1.01 -1.66 -5.83
CA PRO A 207 -1.70 -2.64 -6.65
C PRO A 207 -2.25 -3.77 -5.78
N VAL A 208 -3.45 -4.24 -6.07
CA VAL A 208 -3.92 -5.52 -5.55
C VAL A 208 -3.49 -6.59 -6.54
N ILE A 209 -2.50 -7.41 -6.19
CA ILE A 209 -2.00 -8.50 -7.02
C ILE A 209 -2.30 -9.81 -6.31
N ARG A 210 -3.02 -10.70 -6.99
CA ARG A 210 -3.43 -12.00 -6.44
C ARG A 210 -3.43 -13.09 -7.50
N LYS A 211 -3.13 -14.31 -7.08
CA LYS A 211 -3.29 -15.49 -7.91
C LYS A 211 -4.76 -15.75 -8.22
N GLN A 212 -5.07 -16.10 -9.46
CA GLN A 212 -6.40 -16.48 -9.92
C GLN A 212 -6.31 -17.79 -10.71
N GLY A 213 -6.80 -18.89 -10.13
CA GLY A 213 -6.61 -20.22 -10.73
C GLY A 213 -5.16 -20.69 -10.63
N GLU A 214 -4.72 -21.51 -11.60
CA GLU A 214 -3.39 -22.12 -11.58
C GLU A 214 -2.32 -21.25 -12.26
N ASP A 215 -2.67 -20.56 -13.36
CA ASP A 215 -1.75 -19.88 -14.27
C ASP A 215 -2.05 -18.39 -14.50
N ARG A 216 -3.04 -17.82 -13.78
CA ARG A 216 -3.44 -16.41 -13.94
C ARG A 216 -3.10 -15.56 -12.73
N ILE A 217 -2.80 -14.32 -13.00
CA ILE A 217 -2.55 -13.28 -12.00
C ILE A 217 -3.53 -12.13 -12.27
N TYR A 218 -4.34 -11.82 -11.27
CA TYR A 218 -5.26 -10.69 -11.30
C TYR A 218 -4.61 -9.47 -10.66
N ILE A 219 -4.58 -8.36 -11.37
CA ILE A 219 -3.96 -7.10 -10.96
C ILE A 219 -5.02 -6.01 -10.99
N GLU A 220 -5.23 -5.32 -9.86
CA GLU A 220 -6.01 -4.09 -9.78
C GLU A 220 -5.09 -2.90 -9.51
N LEU A 221 -5.27 -1.84 -10.29
CA LEU A 221 -4.50 -0.60 -10.21
C LEU A 221 -5.48 0.57 -10.01
N PRO A 222 -5.84 0.90 -8.76
CA PRO A 222 -6.78 1.98 -8.48
C PRO A 222 -6.18 3.33 -8.86
N GLY A 223 -7.01 4.21 -9.44
CA GLY A 223 -6.62 5.58 -9.80
C GLY A 223 -5.74 5.74 -11.05
N SER A 224 -5.27 4.66 -11.68
CA SER A 224 -4.45 4.71 -12.89
C SER A 224 -5.23 4.20 -14.10
N ALA A 225 -5.31 5.02 -15.16
CA ALA A 225 -6.04 4.70 -16.39
C ALA A 225 -5.16 4.66 -17.66
N GLU A 226 -3.83 4.79 -17.52
CA GLU A 226 -2.90 4.77 -18.66
C GLU A 226 -2.56 3.34 -19.07
N ALA A 227 -3.43 2.74 -19.87
CA ALA A 227 -3.36 1.34 -20.29
C ALA A 227 -2.02 0.96 -20.96
N ASP A 228 -1.54 1.79 -21.87
CA ASP A 228 -0.32 1.51 -22.62
C ASP A 228 0.94 1.53 -21.74
N ARG A 229 0.98 2.45 -20.77
CA ARG A 229 2.07 2.53 -19.79
C ARG A 229 2.08 1.30 -18.89
N ILE A 230 0.92 0.85 -18.47
CA ILE A 230 0.80 -0.33 -17.60
C ILE A 230 1.15 -1.61 -18.34
N ASN A 231 0.73 -1.76 -19.61
CA ASN A 231 1.13 -2.89 -20.42
C ASN A 231 2.65 -2.95 -20.60
N THR A 232 3.30 -1.81 -20.83
CA THR A 232 4.77 -1.73 -20.87
C THR A 232 5.43 -2.17 -19.56
N ILE A 233 4.83 -1.82 -18.42
CA ILE A 233 5.33 -2.22 -17.09
C ILE A 233 5.16 -3.74 -16.86
N ILE A 234 3.99 -4.27 -17.20
CA ILE A 234 3.65 -5.68 -16.98
C ILE A 234 4.43 -6.60 -17.92
N LEU A 235 4.46 -6.24 -19.20
CA LEU A 235 5.09 -7.05 -20.26
C LEU A 235 6.58 -6.75 -20.43
N GLY A 236 7.09 -5.67 -19.81
CA GLY A 236 8.50 -5.30 -19.88
C GLY A 236 9.38 -6.49 -19.50
N LYS A 237 10.21 -6.93 -20.42
CA LYS A 237 11.24 -7.92 -20.16
C LYS A 237 12.29 -7.22 -19.30
N GLY A 238 12.28 -7.40 -17.98
CA GLY A 238 13.36 -6.97 -17.11
C GLY A 238 14.63 -7.73 -17.49
N ILE A 239 15.28 -7.35 -18.57
CA ILE A 239 16.52 -7.98 -19.00
C ILE A 239 17.63 -7.40 -18.12
N LEU A 240 18.10 -8.23 -17.20
CA LEU A 240 19.32 -7.93 -16.47
C LEU A 240 20.48 -8.56 -17.22
N ASN A 241 21.51 -7.78 -17.44
CA ASN A 241 22.78 -8.28 -17.97
C ASN A 241 23.96 -7.60 -17.28
N ILE A 242 25.09 -8.29 -17.29
CA ILE A 242 26.37 -7.78 -16.82
C ILE A 242 27.20 -7.43 -18.05
N ARG A 243 27.70 -6.19 -18.09
CA ARG A 243 28.44 -5.66 -19.24
C ARG A 243 29.76 -5.04 -18.82
N LEU A 244 30.77 -5.11 -19.67
CA LEU A 244 32.05 -4.48 -19.43
C LEU A 244 31.92 -2.96 -19.59
N VAL A 245 32.49 -2.20 -18.67
CA VAL A 245 32.57 -0.73 -18.72
C VAL A 245 33.86 -0.33 -19.39
N ASP A 246 33.79 0.55 -20.38
CA ASP A 246 34.95 1.21 -20.98
C ASP A 246 35.17 2.54 -20.22
N MET A 247 36.07 2.53 -19.24
CA MET A 247 36.36 3.70 -18.42
C MET A 247 37.03 4.83 -19.19
N GLN A 248 37.84 4.51 -20.19
CA GLN A 248 38.50 5.51 -21.04
C GLN A 248 37.47 6.22 -21.92
N ALA A 249 36.61 5.46 -22.58
CA ALA A 249 35.50 6.02 -23.35
C ALA A 249 34.49 6.76 -22.45
N THR A 250 34.28 6.29 -21.23
CA THR A 250 33.41 6.98 -20.24
C THR A 250 33.96 8.36 -19.88
N SER A 251 35.27 8.47 -19.61
CA SER A 251 35.90 9.76 -19.32
C SER A 251 35.82 10.73 -20.49
N ALA A 252 36.15 10.27 -21.71
CA ALA A 252 36.07 11.08 -22.93
C ALA A 252 34.63 11.53 -23.22
N PHE A 253 33.66 10.64 -23.05
CA PHE A 253 32.24 10.96 -23.19
C PHE A 253 31.76 12.01 -22.18
N ASN A 254 32.16 11.89 -20.91
CA ASN A 254 31.74 12.83 -19.86
C ASN A 254 32.33 14.24 -20.09
N GLU A 255 33.56 14.35 -20.60
CA GLU A 255 34.15 15.63 -21.05
C GLU A 255 33.36 16.23 -22.21
N TYR A 256 33.04 15.42 -23.21
CA TYR A 256 32.21 15.84 -24.34
C TYR A 256 30.84 16.31 -23.92
N HIS A 257 30.19 15.54 -23.05
CA HIS A 257 28.86 15.87 -22.52
C HIS A 257 28.86 17.16 -21.69
N ALA A 258 29.90 17.40 -20.89
CA ALA A 258 30.04 18.63 -20.11
C ALA A 258 30.18 19.86 -21.01
N ALA A 259 30.84 19.72 -22.19
CA ALA A 259 30.98 20.79 -23.16
C ALA A 259 29.73 21.03 -24.01
N HIS A 260 28.86 20.02 -24.21
CA HIS A 260 27.75 20.04 -25.18
C HIS A 260 26.40 19.66 -24.54
N MET A 261 26.16 19.99 -23.29
CA MET A 261 25.02 19.50 -22.45
C MET A 261 23.68 19.40 -23.20
N ALA A 262 23.29 20.42 -23.97
CA ALA A 262 22.01 20.48 -24.67
C ALA A 262 21.98 19.65 -25.96
N ASP A 263 23.16 19.44 -26.60
CA ASP A 263 23.29 18.87 -27.94
C ASP A 263 23.96 17.48 -27.93
N THR A 264 23.99 16.81 -26.80
CA THR A 264 24.58 15.47 -26.68
C THR A 264 23.65 14.38 -27.18
N PHE A 265 22.34 14.51 -26.88
CA PHE A 265 21.33 13.50 -27.20
C PHE A 265 20.20 14.06 -28.04
N THR A 266 19.64 13.21 -28.91
CA THR A 266 18.39 13.50 -29.61
C THR A 266 17.20 13.48 -28.64
N ALA A 267 16.05 14.01 -29.06
CA ALA A 267 14.80 13.91 -28.31
C ALA A 267 14.38 12.45 -27.99
N SER A 268 14.88 11.46 -28.77
CA SER A 268 14.68 10.03 -28.55
C SER A 268 15.72 9.38 -27.62
N GLY A 269 16.67 10.17 -27.07
CA GLY A 269 17.71 9.67 -26.16
C GLY A 269 18.90 9.01 -26.86
N LYS A 270 19.01 9.08 -28.20
CA LYS A 270 20.17 8.58 -28.94
C LYS A 270 21.25 9.65 -29.03
N LEU A 271 22.51 9.23 -29.03
CA LEU A 271 23.65 10.11 -29.18
C LEU A 271 23.58 10.84 -30.56
N LEU A 272 23.76 12.16 -30.54
CA LEU A 272 23.77 12.97 -31.75
C LEU A 272 25.01 12.69 -32.61
N ASP A 273 26.16 12.53 -31.96
CA ASP A 273 27.42 12.17 -32.62
C ASP A 273 27.93 10.81 -32.13
N PRO A 274 27.64 9.72 -32.86
CA PRO A 274 28.10 8.39 -32.51
C PRO A 274 29.62 8.18 -32.54
N SER A 275 30.38 9.10 -33.13
CA SER A 275 31.85 8.98 -33.23
C SER A 275 32.59 9.28 -31.92
N VAL A 276 31.90 9.84 -30.94
CA VAL A 276 32.44 10.17 -29.60
C VAL A 276 32.78 8.92 -28.79
N ILE A 277 32.16 7.79 -29.11
CA ILE A 277 32.37 6.52 -28.43
C ILE A 277 32.76 5.42 -29.42
N PRO A 278 33.47 4.35 -29.00
CA PRO A 278 33.75 3.20 -29.86
C PRO A 278 32.47 2.56 -30.42
N SER A 279 32.51 2.04 -31.62
CA SER A 279 31.32 1.51 -32.34
C SER A 279 30.70 0.29 -31.69
N ASP A 280 31.45 -0.45 -30.87
CA ASP A 280 31.06 -1.64 -30.12
C ASP A 280 30.53 -1.31 -28.71
N THR A 281 30.40 -0.02 -28.37
CA THR A 281 29.92 0.48 -27.11
C THR A 281 28.62 1.26 -27.23
N GLU A 282 27.97 1.49 -26.11
CA GLU A 282 26.80 2.37 -25.96
C GLU A 282 26.86 3.16 -24.66
N VAL A 283 26.20 4.33 -24.61
CA VAL A 283 26.13 5.18 -23.44
C VAL A 283 24.87 4.86 -22.67
N LEU A 284 25.00 4.46 -21.40
CA LEU A 284 23.88 4.22 -20.49
C LEU A 284 23.97 5.16 -19.30
N GLY A 285 22.80 5.60 -18.81
CA GLY A 285 22.73 6.38 -17.56
C GLY A 285 23.01 5.51 -16.35
N LEU A 286 23.81 6.01 -15.42
CA LEU A 286 23.99 5.46 -14.09
C LEU A 286 22.92 6.06 -13.16
N TYR A 287 22.18 5.20 -12.46
CA TYR A 287 21.05 5.62 -11.63
C TYR A 287 21.18 5.08 -10.22
N SER A 288 20.99 5.96 -9.26
CA SER A 288 20.78 5.64 -7.85
C SER A 288 19.33 5.93 -7.41
N LYS A 289 18.99 5.56 -6.19
CA LYS A 289 17.70 5.90 -5.60
C LYS A 289 17.82 7.19 -4.79
N ASP A 290 16.98 8.16 -5.13
CA ASP A 290 16.84 9.37 -4.33
C ASP A 290 16.05 9.11 -3.02
N ASP A 291 15.91 10.14 -2.18
CA ASP A 291 15.14 10.12 -0.94
C ASP A 291 13.66 9.73 -1.11
N TYR A 292 13.11 9.77 -2.32
CA TYR A 292 11.76 9.34 -2.67
C TYR A 292 11.70 7.90 -3.17
N GLY A 293 12.86 7.25 -3.34
CA GLY A 293 12.99 5.94 -3.96
C GLY A 293 12.84 5.95 -5.49
N LEU A 294 12.94 7.12 -6.11
CA LEU A 294 12.95 7.30 -7.58
C LEU A 294 14.35 7.10 -8.13
N ASP A 295 14.44 6.61 -9.38
CA ASP A 295 15.72 6.56 -10.10
C ASP A 295 16.19 7.98 -10.42
N GLU A 296 17.25 8.43 -9.78
CA GLU A 296 17.95 9.68 -10.09
C GLU A 296 19.22 9.37 -10.88
N ARG A 297 19.42 10.07 -11.98
CA ARG A 297 20.60 9.86 -12.79
C ARG A 297 21.79 10.61 -12.21
N GLU A 298 22.81 9.87 -11.77
CA GLU A 298 24.05 10.41 -11.24
C GLU A 298 25.06 10.77 -12.34
N GLY A 299 25.01 10.07 -13.47
CA GLY A 299 25.96 10.28 -14.56
C GLY A 299 25.71 9.34 -15.72
N TYR A 300 26.73 9.15 -16.53
CA TYR A 300 26.73 8.23 -17.66
C TYR A 300 27.94 7.31 -17.61
N LEU A 301 27.74 6.08 -18.09
CA LEU A 301 28.79 5.11 -18.32
C LEU A 301 28.73 4.64 -19.76
N VAL A 302 29.90 4.43 -20.37
CA VAL A 302 30.04 3.78 -21.66
C VAL A 302 30.31 2.31 -21.43
N VAL A 303 29.41 1.46 -21.92
CA VAL A 303 29.47 0.01 -21.72
C VAL A 303 29.55 -0.71 -23.06
N LYS A 304 30.14 -1.89 -23.11
CA LYS A 304 30.12 -2.74 -24.30
C LYS A 304 28.69 -3.17 -24.61
N LYS A 305 28.34 -3.23 -25.90
CA LYS A 305 27.02 -3.68 -26.37
C LYS A 305 26.78 -5.16 -26.06
N GLU A 306 27.83 -5.94 -26.11
CA GLU A 306 27.78 -7.38 -25.80
C GLU A 306 27.75 -7.59 -24.31
N ALA A 307 26.79 -8.41 -23.83
CA ALA A 307 26.68 -8.79 -22.43
C ALA A 307 27.68 -9.89 -22.11
N VAL A 308 28.42 -9.71 -21.03
CA VAL A 308 29.31 -10.75 -20.46
C VAL A 308 28.51 -11.91 -19.90
N LEU A 309 27.41 -11.58 -19.22
CA LEU A 309 26.54 -12.55 -18.57
C LEU A 309 25.09 -12.06 -18.57
N ASP A 310 24.18 -12.96 -18.94
CA ASP A 310 22.73 -12.74 -18.82
C ASP A 310 22.23 -13.07 -17.42
N GLY A 311 21.21 -12.38 -16.97
CA GLY A 311 20.58 -12.60 -15.66
C GLY A 311 20.02 -14.01 -15.45
N LYS A 312 19.75 -14.77 -16.53
CA LYS A 312 19.31 -16.18 -16.48
C LYS A 312 20.30 -17.10 -15.73
N HIS A 313 21.59 -16.74 -15.71
CA HIS A 313 22.64 -17.52 -15.03
C HIS A 313 22.77 -17.22 -13.53
N ILE A 314 21.98 -16.29 -12.99
CA ILE A 314 21.98 -15.96 -11.56
C ILE A 314 21.02 -16.89 -10.82
N LYS A 315 21.52 -17.75 -9.95
CA LYS A 315 20.71 -18.67 -9.12
C LYS A 315 20.18 -18.02 -7.85
N ALA A 316 20.99 -17.21 -7.21
CA ALA A 316 20.63 -16.56 -5.93
C ALA A 316 21.34 -15.23 -5.77
N ALA A 317 20.70 -14.32 -5.05
CA ALA A 317 21.29 -13.06 -4.59
C ALA A 317 20.91 -12.82 -3.14
N THR A 318 21.90 -12.63 -2.26
CA THR A 318 21.70 -12.40 -0.82
C THR A 318 22.55 -11.23 -0.35
N VAL A 319 22.09 -10.50 0.66
CA VAL A 319 22.91 -9.48 1.34
C VAL A 319 23.54 -10.12 2.57
N GLY A 320 24.86 -10.01 2.67
CA GLY A 320 25.66 -10.48 3.80
C GLY A 320 26.51 -9.36 4.38
N ALA A 321 27.20 -9.65 5.46
CA ALA A 321 28.23 -8.77 6.04
C ALA A 321 29.60 -9.13 5.45
N GLY A 322 30.25 -8.17 4.81
CA GLY A 322 31.63 -8.32 4.32
C GLY A 322 32.69 -8.26 5.42
N GLN A 323 33.95 -8.38 5.02
CA GLN A 323 35.10 -8.49 5.94
C GLN A 323 35.27 -7.32 6.94
N LEU A 324 34.71 -6.14 6.62
CA LEU A 324 34.75 -4.95 7.48
C LEU A 324 33.38 -4.61 8.11
N GLY A 325 32.43 -5.57 8.13
CA GLY A 325 31.08 -5.35 8.60
C GLY A 325 30.22 -4.46 7.69
N LYS A 326 30.74 -4.09 6.51
CA LYS A 326 29.95 -3.38 5.47
C LYS A 326 29.07 -4.37 4.73
N PRO A 327 27.89 -3.95 4.26
CA PRO A 327 27.01 -4.84 3.49
C PRO A 327 27.66 -5.19 2.14
N GLU A 328 27.53 -6.47 1.78
CA GLU A 328 27.95 -7.02 0.49
C GLU A 328 26.78 -7.79 -0.14
N VAL A 329 26.69 -7.74 -1.47
CA VAL A 329 25.73 -8.54 -2.21
C VAL A 329 26.43 -9.78 -2.76
N HIS A 330 26.01 -10.94 -2.29
CA HIS A 330 26.54 -12.23 -2.74
C HIS A 330 25.64 -12.79 -3.84
N LEU A 331 26.24 -13.09 -4.99
CA LEU A 331 25.60 -13.74 -6.11
C LEU A 331 26.11 -15.16 -6.24
N THR A 332 25.20 -16.09 -6.53
CA THR A 332 25.54 -17.45 -6.93
C THR A 332 25.09 -17.67 -8.36
N LEU A 333 26.03 -18.04 -9.21
CA LEU A 333 25.78 -18.37 -10.62
C LEU A 333 25.49 -19.87 -10.79
N ASP A 334 24.86 -20.22 -11.90
CA ASP A 334 24.76 -21.62 -12.33
C ASP A 334 26.10 -22.13 -12.90
N THR A 335 26.18 -23.40 -13.26
CA THR A 335 27.44 -24.03 -13.69
C THR A 335 27.97 -23.42 -14.99
N GLU A 336 27.07 -23.07 -15.93
CA GLU A 336 27.44 -22.47 -17.22
C GLU A 336 27.90 -21.03 -17.00
N GLY A 337 27.13 -20.23 -16.24
CA GLY A 337 27.50 -18.84 -15.90
C GLY A 337 28.79 -18.75 -15.11
N ALA A 338 29.08 -19.72 -14.22
CA ALA A 338 30.33 -19.77 -13.47
C ALA A 338 31.55 -19.96 -14.38
N VAL A 339 31.45 -20.78 -15.44
CA VAL A 339 32.53 -20.96 -16.41
C VAL A 339 32.73 -19.69 -17.23
N ILE A 340 31.64 -19.17 -17.83
CA ILE A 340 31.68 -17.94 -18.64
C ILE A 340 32.28 -16.76 -17.83
N PHE A 341 31.77 -16.57 -16.63
CA PHE A 341 32.18 -15.46 -15.76
C PHE A 341 33.61 -15.65 -15.23
N GLY A 342 34.02 -16.88 -14.95
CA GLY A 342 35.37 -17.21 -14.50
C GLY A 342 36.42 -16.93 -15.58
N GLU A 343 36.21 -17.36 -16.83
CA GLU A 343 37.11 -17.09 -17.96
C GLU A 343 37.17 -15.60 -18.25
N PHE A 344 36.03 -14.94 -18.22
CA PHE A 344 35.96 -13.50 -18.46
C PHE A 344 36.71 -12.69 -17.40
N THR A 345 36.43 -12.94 -16.10
CA THR A 345 37.09 -12.21 -15.00
C THR A 345 38.58 -12.48 -14.93
N ALA A 346 39.05 -13.67 -15.35
CA ALA A 346 40.50 -13.96 -15.41
C ALA A 346 41.25 -13.11 -16.44
N SER A 347 40.60 -12.72 -17.54
CA SER A 347 41.18 -11.90 -18.60
C SER A 347 40.99 -10.38 -18.41
N HIS A 348 40.10 -9.96 -17.48
CA HIS A 348 39.70 -8.56 -17.27
C HIS A 348 39.87 -8.13 -15.80
N VAL A 349 40.91 -8.63 -15.12
CA VAL A 349 41.25 -8.14 -13.78
C VAL A 349 41.59 -6.66 -13.85
N ASP A 350 41.11 -5.87 -12.90
CA ASP A 350 41.20 -4.41 -12.81
C ASP A 350 40.21 -3.63 -13.69
N ASP A 351 39.49 -4.27 -14.59
CA ASP A 351 38.41 -3.66 -15.34
C ASP A 351 37.13 -3.52 -14.50
N PHE A 352 36.13 -2.80 -15.03
CA PHE A 352 34.87 -2.55 -14.38
C PHE A 352 33.71 -3.25 -15.09
N LEU A 353 32.83 -3.87 -14.30
CA LEU A 353 31.58 -4.45 -14.76
C LEU A 353 30.38 -3.61 -14.32
N ALA A 354 29.46 -3.37 -15.22
CA ALA A 354 28.19 -2.72 -14.94
C ALA A 354 27.05 -3.73 -14.86
N ILE A 355 26.19 -3.59 -13.87
CA ILE A 355 24.93 -4.29 -13.75
C ILE A 355 23.87 -3.43 -14.42
N VAL A 356 23.39 -3.89 -15.57
CA VAL A 356 22.42 -3.19 -16.40
C VAL A 356 21.06 -3.86 -16.28
N SER A 357 20.04 -3.10 -15.98
CA SER A 357 18.65 -3.54 -15.96
C SER A 357 17.78 -2.50 -16.67
N ASP A 358 17.00 -2.95 -17.66
CA ASP A 358 16.11 -2.08 -18.45
C ASP A 358 16.83 -0.84 -19.04
N ASP A 359 17.97 -1.06 -19.68
CA ASP A 359 18.85 -0.04 -20.29
C ASP A 359 19.36 1.05 -19.31
N LYS A 360 19.40 0.73 -18.03
CA LYS A 360 19.91 1.57 -16.95
C LYS A 360 21.01 0.84 -16.20
N VAL A 361 22.13 1.49 -15.96
CA VAL A 361 23.14 0.99 -15.03
C VAL A 361 22.64 1.22 -13.61
N LYS A 362 22.53 0.14 -12.86
CA LYS A 362 22.10 0.18 -11.44
C LYS A 362 23.26 0.19 -10.48
N SER A 363 24.39 -0.38 -10.89
CA SER A 363 25.64 -0.40 -10.16
C SER A 363 26.77 -0.77 -11.08
N TYR A 364 27.99 -0.42 -10.70
CA TYR A 364 29.20 -0.91 -11.35
C TYR A 364 30.24 -1.23 -10.28
N ALA A 365 31.10 -2.22 -10.55
CA ALA A 365 32.12 -2.69 -9.63
C ALA A 365 33.39 -3.08 -10.36
N ARG A 366 34.55 -2.92 -9.72
CA ARG A 366 35.85 -3.35 -10.23
C ARG A 366 36.04 -4.85 -10.04
N ILE A 367 36.63 -5.52 -10.99
CA ILE A 367 37.06 -6.92 -10.89
C ILE A 367 38.39 -6.95 -10.13
N ASN A 368 38.36 -7.41 -8.89
CA ASN A 368 39.58 -7.45 -8.06
C ASN A 368 40.41 -8.71 -8.31
N GLU A 369 39.76 -9.82 -8.67
CA GLU A 369 40.40 -11.10 -8.94
C GLU A 369 39.52 -11.97 -9.85
N ALA A 370 40.10 -13.02 -10.43
CA ALA A 370 39.36 -14.01 -11.19
C ALA A 370 38.37 -14.78 -10.31
N ILE A 371 37.15 -15.02 -10.79
CA ILE A 371 36.05 -15.64 -10.03
C ILE A 371 35.63 -16.97 -10.67
N PRO A 372 36.41 -18.04 -10.58
CA PRO A 372 36.11 -19.31 -11.28
C PRO A 372 34.99 -20.12 -10.62
N GLY A 373 34.62 -19.80 -9.38
CA GLY A 373 33.66 -20.62 -8.60
C GLY A 373 32.20 -20.18 -8.69
N GLY A 374 31.88 -19.16 -9.48
CA GLY A 374 30.49 -18.65 -9.64
C GLY A 374 29.90 -18.00 -8.39
N ASN A 375 30.65 -17.81 -7.33
CA ASN A 375 30.27 -17.04 -6.14
C ASN A 375 30.89 -15.66 -6.24
N VAL A 376 30.06 -14.65 -6.52
CA VAL A 376 30.48 -13.26 -6.73
C VAL A 376 30.07 -12.46 -5.51
N ALA A 377 31.02 -11.73 -4.91
CA ALA A 377 30.74 -10.76 -3.86
C ALA A 377 30.93 -9.35 -4.40
N ILE A 378 29.89 -8.53 -4.29
CA ILE A 378 29.91 -7.14 -4.73
C ILE A 378 29.86 -6.27 -3.48
N SER A 379 30.90 -5.50 -3.23
CA SER A 379 31.06 -4.62 -2.07
C SER A 379 31.01 -3.14 -2.46
N GLY A 380 30.96 -2.26 -1.47
CA GLY A 380 31.01 -0.81 -1.68
C GLY A 380 29.67 -0.10 -1.50
N PHE A 381 28.65 -0.79 -1.03
CA PHE A 381 27.29 -0.28 -0.86
C PHE A 381 26.96 0.13 0.57
N GLY A 382 26.01 1.05 0.71
CA GLY A 382 25.22 1.22 1.92
C GLY A 382 24.22 0.07 2.10
N VAL A 383 23.63 -0.06 3.31
CA VAL A 383 22.66 -1.15 3.60
C VAL A 383 21.46 -1.12 2.65
N GLU A 384 20.94 0.07 2.37
CA GLU A 384 19.75 0.26 1.52
C GLU A 384 20.07 -0.02 0.04
N GLU A 385 21.24 0.40 -0.44
CA GLU A 385 21.72 0.12 -1.79
C GLU A 385 21.93 -1.37 -2.04
N ALA A 386 22.56 -2.07 -1.09
CA ALA A 386 22.76 -3.51 -1.16
C ALA A 386 21.43 -4.27 -1.21
N GLN A 387 20.44 -3.87 -0.42
CA GLN A 387 19.09 -4.44 -0.44
C GLN A 387 18.36 -4.15 -1.76
N ASN A 388 18.52 -2.95 -2.32
CA ASN A 388 17.94 -2.60 -3.61
C ASN A 388 18.58 -3.41 -4.74
N LEU A 389 19.91 -3.55 -4.74
CA LEU A 389 20.61 -4.37 -5.71
C LEU A 389 20.22 -5.85 -5.60
N GLN A 390 20.12 -6.39 -4.39
CA GLN A 390 19.62 -7.75 -4.16
C GLN A 390 18.25 -7.97 -4.82
N LYS A 391 17.30 -7.05 -4.61
CA LYS A 391 15.96 -7.14 -5.23
C LYS A 391 16.03 -7.11 -6.76
N VAL A 392 16.87 -6.25 -7.33
CA VAL A 392 17.07 -6.18 -8.79
C VAL A 392 17.58 -7.51 -9.32
N LEU A 393 18.58 -8.09 -8.66
CA LEU A 393 19.20 -9.35 -9.05
C LEU A 393 18.26 -10.55 -8.87
N GLN A 394 17.46 -10.58 -7.79
CA GLN A 394 16.47 -11.63 -7.57
C GLN A 394 15.34 -11.62 -8.62
N THR A 395 15.00 -10.46 -9.17
CA THR A 395 13.96 -10.34 -10.21
C THR A 395 14.47 -10.75 -11.61
N ALA A 396 15.77 -10.88 -11.79
CA ALA A 396 16.39 -11.29 -13.07
C ALA A 396 16.33 -12.79 -13.33
N TRP A 397 16.18 -13.57 -12.28
CA TRP A 397 16.39 -15.02 -12.31
C TRP A 397 15.22 -15.83 -12.88
N LEU A 398 13.97 -15.41 -12.74
CA LEU A 398 12.85 -16.18 -13.28
C LEU A 398 12.03 -15.31 -14.23
N SER A 399 12.24 -15.43 -15.50
CA SER A 399 11.33 -14.86 -16.50
C SER A 399 10.26 -15.88 -16.86
N VAL A 400 9.21 -15.99 -16.02
CA VAL A 400 7.97 -16.60 -16.49
C VAL A 400 7.41 -15.70 -17.57
N PRO A 401 7.24 -16.17 -18.83
CA PRO A 401 6.63 -15.34 -19.86
C PRO A 401 5.22 -14.96 -19.42
N LEU A 402 4.93 -13.66 -19.48
CA LEU A 402 3.64 -13.10 -19.09
C LEU A 402 2.90 -12.58 -20.32
N THR A 403 1.63 -12.90 -20.44
CA THR A 403 0.75 -12.37 -21.49
C THR A 403 -0.50 -11.74 -20.89
N VAL A 404 -0.90 -10.58 -21.40
CA VAL A 404 -2.16 -9.94 -20.97
C VAL A 404 -3.33 -10.66 -21.64
N GLU A 405 -4.17 -11.30 -20.84
CA GLU A 405 -5.36 -12.03 -21.31
C GLU A 405 -6.59 -11.12 -21.38
N SER A 406 -6.76 -10.24 -20.38
CA SER A 406 -7.89 -9.31 -20.32
C SER A 406 -7.50 -8.04 -19.61
N GLN A 407 -8.11 -6.94 -20.04
CA GLN A 407 -7.89 -5.62 -19.47
C GLN A 407 -9.20 -4.86 -19.42
N GLN A 408 -9.51 -4.26 -18.26
CA GLN A 408 -10.69 -3.45 -18.06
C GLN A 408 -10.30 -2.11 -17.42
N VAL A 409 -10.73 -1.02 -18.04
CA VAL A 409 -10.50 0.35 -17.53
C VAL A 409 -11.82 0.92 -17.03
N VAL A 410 -11.84 1.41 -15.79
CA VAL A 410 -12.98 2.09 -15.17
C VAL A 410 -12.63 3.56 -14.96
N GLY A 411 -13.40 4.46 -15.58
CA GLY A 411 -13.18 5.90 -15.44
C GLY A 411 -13.49 6.41 -14.02
N ALA A 412 -12.67 7.32 -13.50
CA ALA A 412 -12.84 7.89 -12.16
C ALA A 412 -14.19 8.60 -11.95
N SER A 413 -14.75 9.21 -13.00
CA SER A 413 -16.07 9.88 -12.94
C SER A 413 -17.22 8.90 -12.72
N MET A 414 -17.13 7.68 -13.27
CA MET A 414 -18.11 6.61 -12.98
C MET A 414 -18.07 6.18 -11.53
N GLY A 415 -16.88 6.04 -10.96
CA GLY A 415 -16.70 5.63 -9.56
C GLY A 415 -17.35 6.61 -8.58
N GLU A 416 -17.18 7.92 -8.76
CA GLU A 416 -17.80 8.93 -7.88
C GLU A 416 -19.33 8.87 -7.91
N GLN A 417 -19.92 8.69 -9.10
CA GLN A 417 -21.36 8.53 -9.24
C GLN A 417 -21.87 7.27 -8.52
N LEU A 418 -21.17 6.14 -8.67
CA LEU A 418 -21.52 4.87 -8.03
C LEU A 418 -21.38 4.96 -6.50
N ILE A 419 -20.37 5.64 -5.98
CA ILE A 419 -20.24 5.91 -4.54
C ILE A 419 -21.44 6.69 -4.03
N ARG A 420 -21.81 7.79 -4.69
CA ARG A 420 -22.95 8.62 -4.29
C ARG A 420 -24.27 7.83 -4.32
N GLN A 421 -24.47 7.00 -5.32
CA GLN A 421 -25.65 6.12 -5.42
C GLN A 421 -25.63 5.03 -4.35
N GLY A 422 -24.49 4.38 -4.12
CA GLY A 422 -24.32 3.35 -3.09
C GLY A 422 -24.57 3.89 -1.69
N VAL A 423 -24.00 5.05 -1.34
CA VAL A 423 -24.22 5.71 -0.04
C VAL A 423 -25.70 6.07 0.14
N LYS A 424 -26.36 6.62 -0.90
CA LYS A 424 -27.80 6.91 -0.85
C LYS A 424 -28.62 5.64 -0.62
N ALA A 425 -28.28 4.54 -1.30
CA ALA A 425 -28.97 3.26 -1.16
C ALA A 425 -28.81 2.68 0.25
N VAL A 426 -27.58 2.71 0.83
CA VAL A 426 -27.31 2.29 2.20
C VAL A 426 -28.11 3.13 3.20
N LEU A 427 -28.08 4.46 3.06
CA LEU A 427 -28.81 5.37 3.96
C LEU A 427 -30.31 5.18 3.86
N LEU A 428 -30.86 4.99 2.64
CA LEU A 428 -32.27 4.74 2.42
C LEU A 428 -32.69 3.40 3.04
N GLY A 429 -31.95 2.32 2.74
CA GLY A 429 -32.22 0.98 3.29
C GLY A 429 -32.14 0.97 4.81
N LEU A 430 -31.09 1.57 5.38
CA LEU A 430 -30.95 1.73 6.83
C LEU A 430 -32.13 2.50 7.43
N SER A 431 -32.48 3.66 6.86
CA SER A 431 -33.58 4.49 7.35
C SER A 431 -34.92 3.75 7.35
N LEU A 432 -35.23 3.01 6.28
CA LEU A 432 -36.47 2.22 6.19
C LEU A 432 -36.52 1.14 7.28
N VAL A 433 -35.41 0.41 7.48
CA VAL A 433 -35.31 -0.62 8.51
C VAL A 433 -35.44 -0.01 9.92
N LEU A 434 -34.76 1.10 10.19
CA LEU A 434 -34.82 1.77 11.49
C LEU A 434 -36.24 2.31 11.78
N VAL A 435 -36.89 2.93 10.81
CA VAL A 435 -38.27 3.41 10.95
C VAL A 435 -39.22 2.25 11.21
N PHE A 436 -39.11 1.15 10.44
CA PHE A 436 -39.90 -0.05 10.66
C PHE A 436 -39.74 -0.57 12.10
N MET A 437 -38.51 -0.70 12.59
CA MET A 437 -38.24 -1.19 13.95
C MET A 437 -38.80 -0.28 15.03
N LEU A 438 -38.69 1.04 14.88
CA LEU A 438 -39.22 2.02 15.84
C LEU A 438 -40.75 2.00 15.86
N VAL A 439 -41.38 1.93 14.70
CA VAL A 439 -42.86 1.92 14.60
C VAL A 439 -43.45 0.61 15.11
N TRP A 440 -42.87 -0.53 14.69
CA TRP A 440 -43.44 -1.85 15.05
C TRP A 440 -43.09 -2.31 16.44
N TYR A 441 -41.83 -2.15 16.89
CA TYR A 441 -41.34 -2.62 18.20
C TYR A 441 -41.25 -1.52 19.25
N THR A 442 -41.53 -0.28 18.91
CA THR A 442 -41.58 0.87 19.82
C THR A 442 -40.34 0.99 20.73
N GLY A 443 -40.46 0.79 22.05
CA GLY A 443 -39.32 0.88 22.97
C GLY A 443 -38.22 -0.17 22.75
N ALA A 444 -38.56 -1.39 22.36
CA ALA A 444 -37.59 -2.40 21.96
C ALA A 444 -36.94 -2.06 20.62
N GLY A 445 -37.66 -1.32 19.74
CA GLY A 445 -37.11 -0.79 18.51
C GLY A 445 -35.88 0.11 18.70
N ILE A 446 -35.85 0.92 19.77
CA ILE A 446 -34.67 1.73 20.11
C ILE A 446 -33.45 0.84 20.40
N ASN A 447 -33.66 -0.30 21.08
CA ASN A 447 -32.60 -1.27 21.30
C ASN A 447 -32.06 -1.83 19.95
N ALA A 448 -32.95 -2.21 19.05
CA ALA A 448 -32.56 -2.68 17.71
C ALA A 448 -31.82 -1.61 16.90
N VAL A 449 -32.23 -0.33 16.98
CA VAL A 449 -31.54 0.80 16.34
C VAL A 449 -30.10 0.92 16.84
N VAL A 450 -29.90 0.88 18.16
CA VAL A 450 -28.55 0.95 18.75
C VAL A 450 -27.70 -0.25 18.33
N ALA A 451 -28.27 -1.47 18.37
CA ALA A 451 -27.58 -2.68 17.92
C ALA A 451 -27.20 -2.60 16.44
N GLN A 452 -28.09 -2.05 15.58
CA GLN A 452 -27.84 -1.91 14.15
C GLN A 452 -26.74 -0.88 13.83
N ILE A 453 -26.75 0.27 14.51
CA ILE A 453 -25.69 1.28 14.35
C ILE A 453 -24.33 0.69 14.77
N LEU A 454 -24.32 -0.04 15.89
CA LEU A 454 -23.10 -0.68 16.36
C LEU A 454 -22.64 -1.82 15.43
N ASN A 455 -23.58 -2.56 14.81
CA ASN A 455 -23.27 -3.56 13.80
C ASN A 455 -22.52 -2.95 12.60
N LEU A 456 -23.04 -1.86 12.05
CA LEU A 456 -22.38 -1.14 10.96
C LEU A 456 -20.99 -0.62 11.38
N PHE A 457 -20.90 -0.04 12.59
CA PHE A 457 -19.64 0.43 13.13
C PHE A 457 -18.60 -0.71 13.24
N MET A 458 -19.00 -1.88 13.76
CA MET A 458 -18.14 -3.06 13.84
C MET A 458 -17.74 -3.56 12.46
N MET A 459 -18.69 -3.62 11.51
CA MET A 459 -18.42 -4.08 10.14
C MET A 459 -17.36 -3.20 9.46
N PHE A 460 -17.50 -1.88 9.49
CA PHE A 460 -16.48 -0.97 8.95
C PHE A 460 -15.14 -1.08 9.68
N SER A 461 -15.17 -1.31 11.00
CA SER A 461 -13.95 -1.48 11.79
C SER A 461 -13.20 -2.75 11.43
N ILE A 462 -13.90 -3.86 11.20
CA ILE A 462 -13.31 -5.13 10.77
C ILE A 462 -12.75 -5.00 9.35
N LEU A 463 -13.49 -4.38 8.43
CA LEU A 463 -13.00 -4.10 7.07
C LEU A 463 -11.70 -3.28 7.10
N SER A 464 -11.65 -2.26 7.97
CA SER A 464 -10.45 -1.43 8.16
C SER A 464 -9.28 -2.21 8.76
N ALA A 465 -9.55 -3.05 9.78
CA ALA A 465 -8.52 -3.83 10.47
C ALA A 465 -7.78 -4.80 9.54
N PHE A 466 -8.50 -5.40 8.61
CA PHE A 466 -7.96 -6.35 7.64
C PHE A 466 -7.55 -5.72 6.30
N GLY A 467 -7.67 -4.40 6.16
CA GLY A 467 -7.32 -3.69 4.91
C GLY A 467 -8.17 -4.13 3.70
N LEU A 468 -9.41 -4.55 3.94
CA LEU A 468 -10.29 -5.06 2.90
C LEU A 468 -10.88 -3.93 2.06
N THR A 469 -11.13 -4.23 0.77
CA THR A 469 -11.67 -3.26 -0.18
C THR A 469 -13.20 -3.30 -0.21
N ILE A 470 -13.82 -2.12 -0.21
CA ILE A 470 -15.28 -1.98 -0.46
C ILE A 470 -15.48 -1.89 -1.96
N THR A 471 -16.17 -2.87 -2.53
CA THR A 471 -16.60 -2.91 -3.92
C THR A 471 -18.10 -2.57 -4.04
N LEU A 472 -18.61 -2.30 -5.25
CA LEU A 472 -20.04 -2.07 -5.46
C LEU A 472 -20.90 -3.27 -5.02
N PRO A 473 -20.55 -4.53 -5.34
CA PRO A 473 -21.22 -5.69 -4.77
C PRO A 473 -21.03 -5.83 -3.26
N GLY A 474 -19.88 -5.38 -2.71
CA GLY A 474 -19.67 -5.32 -1.27
C GLY A 474 -20.69 -4.38 -0.58
N ILE A 475 -21.01 -3.23 -1.20
CA ILE A 475 -22.08 -2.34 -0.73
C ILE A 475 -23.45 -3.07 -0.76
N ALA A 476 -23.74 -3.82 -1.81
CA ALA A 476 -24.96 -4.63 -1.86
C ALA A 476 -25.02 -5.69 -0.73
N GLY A 477 -23.88 -6.33 -0.41
CA GLY A 477 -23.72 -7.22 0.74
C GLY A 477 -23.97 -6.50 2.08
N MET A 478 -23.49 -5.26 2.22
CA MET A 478 -23.77 -4.43 3.41
C MET A 478 -25.26 -4.12 3.55
N ILE A 479 -25.95 -3.75 2.46
CA ILE A 479 -27.41 -3.47 2.47
C ILE A 479 -28.18 -4.74 2.87
N LEU A 480 -27.82 -5.88 2.30
CA LEU A 480 -28.42 -7.16 2.66
C LEU A 480 -28.21 -7.49 4.15
N THR A 481 -26.99 -7.28 4.64
CA THR A 481 -26.68 -7.51 6.06
C THR A 481 -27.46 -6.59 7.00
N ILE A 482 -27.73 -5.32 6.62
CA ILE A 482 -28.58 -4.41 7.40
C ILE A 482 -29.97 -5.03 7.60
N GLY A 483 -30.55 -5.64 6.58
CA GLY A 483 -31.83 -6.35 6.68
C GLY A 483 -31.75 -7.58 7.59
N MET A 484 -30.77 -8.45 7.34
CA MET A 484 -30.61 -9.70 8.12
C MET A 484 -30.20 -9.49 9.58
N ALA A 485 -29.43 -8.43 9.88
CA ALA A 485 -29.03 -8.14 11.25
C ALA A 485 -30.22 -7.80 12.18
N VAL A 486 -31.30 -7.30 11.60
CA VAL A 486 -32.55 -7.03 12.33
C VAL A 486 -33.31 -8.31 12.62
N ASP A 487 -33.26 -9.33 11.76
CA ASP A 487 -33.97 -10.59 11.96
C ASP A 487 -33.65 -11.27 13.29
N ALA A 488 -32.38 -11.28 13.68
CA ALA A 488 -31.97 -11.82 14.98
C ALA A 488 -32.66 -11.09 16.15
N ASN A 489 -32.77 -9.77 16.08
CA ASN A 489 -33.46 -8.97 17.08
C ASN A 489 -34.98 -9.23 17.07
N VAL A 490 -35.59 -9.36 15.86
CA VAL A 490 -37.01 -9.66 15.70
C VAL A 490 -37.37 -11.00 16.35
N VAL A 491 -36.58 -12.06 16.05
CA VAL A 491 -36.80 -13.40 16.67
C VAL A 491 -36.70 -13.33 18.18
N ILE A 492 -35.74 -12.62 18.73
CA ILE A 492 -35.58 -12.43 20.18
C ILE A 492 -36.77 -11.65 20.76
N PHE A 493 -37.19 -10.55 20.13
CA PHE A 493 -38.26 -9.70 20.61
C PHE A 493 -39.62 -10.42 20.57
N GLU A 494 -39.94 -11.13 19.51
CA GLU A 494 -41.17 -11.93 19.48
C GLU A 494 -41.16 -13.04 20.54
N ARG A 495 -39.99 -13.66 20.77
CA ARG A 495 -39.90 -14.66 21.85
C ARG A 495 -40.07 -14.05 23.23
N ILE A 496 -39.49 -12.88 23.49
CA ILE A 496 -39.75 -12.15 24.76
C ILE A 496 -41.25 -11.81 24.90
N ARG A 497 -41.89 -11.41 23.79
CA ARG A 497 -43.32 -11.08 23.71
C ARG A 497 -44.20 -12.29 24.04
N ASP A 498 -43.87 -13.46 23.54
CA ASP A 498 -44.55 -14.71 23.85
C ASP A 498 -44.41 -15.07 25.32
N GLU A 499 -43.21 -14.95 25.92
CA GLU A 499 -42.99 -15.22 27.33
C GLU A 499 -43.74 -14.22 28.26
N LEU A 500 -43.90 -12.97 27.81
CA LEU A 500 -44.74 -11.97 28.51
C LEU A 500 -46.22 -12.34 28.42
N ARG A 501 -46.71 -12.84 27.28
CA ARG A 501 -48.10 -13.33 27.09
C ARG A 501 -48.41 -14.52 27.99
N LEU A 502 -47.41 -15.37 28.27
CA LEU A 502 -47.49 -16.49 29.24
C LEU A 502 -47.50 -16.05 30.70
N GLY A 503 -47.48 -14.74 30.98
CA GLY A 503 -47.58 -14.19 32.34
C GLY A 503 -46.29 -14.13 33.12
N LYS A 504 -45.12 -14.34 32.51
CA LYS A 504 -43.83 -14.22 33.19
C LYS A 504 -43.52 -12.78 33.57
N SER A 505 -42.80 -12.61 34.68
CA SER A 505 -42.25 -11.30 35.02
C SER A 505 -41.27 -10.82 33.94
N ARG A 506 -41.11 -9.50 33.80
CA ARG A 506 -40.31 -8.88 32.74
C ARG A 506 -38.88 -9.40 32.66
N ALA A 507 -38.18 -9.44 33.79
CA ALA A 507 -36.83 -9.97 33.84
C ALA A 507 -36.76 -11.46 33.46
N ALA A 508 -37.76 -12.24 33.89
CA ALA A 508 -37.88 -13.66 33.55
C ALA A 508 -38.22 -13.86 32.05
N ALA A 509 -39.10 -13.01 31.48
CA ALA A 509 -39.47 -13.06 30.07
C ALA A 509 -38.27 -12.67 29.16
N VAL A 510 -37.50 -11.64 29.52
CA VAL A 510 -36.27 -11.26 28.78
C VAL A 510 -35.26 -12.41 28.82
N ASN A 511 -34.97 -12.97 30.00
CA ASN A 511 -34.01 -14.08 30.09
C ASN A 511 -34.50 -15.30 29.29
N ALA A 512 -35.74 -15.71 29.45
CA ALA A 512 -36.31 -16.85 28.73
C ALA A 512 -36.34 -16.62 27.21
N GLY A 513 -36.67 -15.38 26.77
CA GLY A 513 -36.68 -14.99 25.38
C GLY A 513 -35.32 -15.13 24.71
N PHE A 514 -34.27 -14.58 25.32
CA PHE A 514 -32.90 -14.72 24.79
C PHE A 514 -32.43 -16.18 24.84
N ASP A 515 -32.69 -16.93 25.90
CA ASP A 515 -32.20 -18.31 26.02
C ASP A 515 -32.90 -19.26 25.02
N ARG A 516 -34.19 -19.07 24.76
CA ARG A 516 -34.94 -19.89 23.80
C ARG A 516 -34.71 -19.48 22.33
N ALA A 517 -34.46 -18.19 22.09
CA ALA A 517 -34.14 -17.70 20.75
C ALA A 517 -32.70 -18.00 20.34
N PHE A 518 -31.79 -18.29 21.28
CA PHE A 518 -30.35 -18.42 21.05
C PHE A 518 -30.00 -19.39 19.89
N TRP A 519 -30.50 -20.62 19.96
CA TRP A 519 -30.16 -21.61 18.93
C TRP A 519 -30.79 -21.28 17.57
N ALA A 520 -32.02 -20.75 17.53
CA ALA A 520 -32.65 -20.36 16.28
C ALA A 520 -31.87 -19.23 15.59
N VAL A 521 -31.38 -18.24 16.35
CA VAL A 521 -30.54 -17.17 15.84
C VAL A 521 -29.17 -17.72 15.38
N MET A 522 -28.56 -18.60 16.16
CA MET A 522 -27.25 -19.19 15.79
C MET A 522 -27.35 -20.04 14.53
N ASP A 523 -28.32 -20.95 14.42
CA ASP A 523 -28.49 -21.84 13.27
C ASP A 523 -28.67 -21.06 11.97
N SER A 524 -29.55 -20.06 11.97
CA SER A 524 -29.81 -19.20 10.80
C SER A 524 -28.55 -18.45 10.36
N ASN A 525 -27.79 -17.91 11.32
CA ASN A 525 -26.59 -17.13 11.01
C ASN A 525 -25.38 -18.01 10.65
N ILE A 526 -25.23 -19.21 11.26
CA ILE A 526 -24.16 -20.16 10.90
C ILE A 526 -24.33 -20.63 9.44
N THR A 527 -25.55 -20.98 9.01
CA THR A 527 -25.78 -21.40 7.62
C THR A 527 -25.43 -20.30 6.62
N THR A 528 -25.83 -19.05 6.91
CA THR A 528 -25.49 -17.89 6.07
C THR A 528 -23.98 -17.62 6.09
N PHE A 529 -23.33 -17.73 7.26
CA PHE A 529 -21.90 -17.54 7.39
C PHE A 529 -21.10 -18.59 6.59
N ILE A 530 -21.50 -19.86 6.64
CA ILE A 530 -20.89 -20.94 5.86
C ILE A 530 -21.02 -20.64 4.36
N ALA A 531 -22.22 -20.27 3.89
CA ALA A 531 -22.42 -19.92 2.49
C ALA A 531 -21.54 -18.73 2.07
N ALA A 532 -21.47 -17.69 2.89
CA ALA A 532 -20.59 -16.53 2.65
C ALA A 532 -19.10 -16.91 2.64
N LEU A 533 -18.67 -17.82 3.52
CA LEU A 533 -17.29 -18.30 3.55
C LEU A 533 -16.93 -19.04 2.25
N PHE A 534 -17.79 -19.97 1.78
CA PHE A 534 -17.57 -20.65 0.51
C PHE A 534 -17.53 -19.68 -0.67
N LEU A 535 -18.45 -18.74 -0.73
CA LEU A 535 -18.46 -17.70 -1.77
C LEU A 535 -17.22 -16.80 -1.73
N SER A 536 -16.64 -16.57 -0.56
CA SER A 536 -15.43 -15.76 -0.42
C SER A 536 -14.17 -16.48 -0.92
N GLN A 537 -14.16 -17.81 -0.85
CA GLN A 537 -13.05 -18.67 -1.30
C GLN A 537 -13.14 -19.02 -2.79
N LEU A 538 -14.33 -19.35 -3.26
CA LEU A 538 -14.56 -19.77 -4.65
C LEU A 538 -14.88 -18.58 -5.56
N GLY A 539 -15.37 -17.48 -5.01
CA GLY A 539 -15.73 -16.29 -5.76
C GLY A 539 -14.53 -15.48 -6.22
N THR A 540 -14.62 -14.92 -7.42
CA THR A 540 -13.59 -14.02 -7.96
C THR A 540 -14.11 -12.58 -8.00
N GLY A 541 -13.21 -11.61 -7.79
CA GLY A 541 -13.49 -10.18 -7.95
C GLY A 541 -14.76 -9.70 -7.20
N PRO A 542 -15.81 -9.33 -7.94
CA PRO A 542 -17.03 -8.77 -7.37
C PRO A 542 -17.75 -9.69 -6.39
N ILE A 543 -17.82 -11.00 -6.67
CA ILE A 543 -18.47 -11.99 -5.81
C ILE A 543 -17.76 -12.13 -4.47
N GLN A 544 -16.43 -12.10 -4.48
CA GLN A 544 -15.61 -12.17 -3.26
C GLN A 544 -15.88 -10.97 -2.34
N GLY A 545 -15.93 -9.75 -2.89
CA GLY A 545 -16.21 -8.54 -2.11
C GLY A 545 -17.59 -8.57 -1.44
N PHE A 546 -18.62 -9.06 -2.15
CA PHE A 546 -19.96 -9.30 -1.61
C PHE A 546 -19.91 -10.31 -0.46
N ALA A 547 -19.29 -11.48 -0.68
CA ALA A 547 -19.26 -12.57 0.28
C ALA A 547 -18.52 -12.20 1.57
N VAL A 548 -17.40 -11.50 1.45
CA VAL A 548 -16.62 -11.02 2.61
C VAL A 548 -17.45 -10.02 3.43
N SER A 549 -18.10 -9.05 2.78
CA SER A 549 -18.95 -8.08 3.47
C SER A 549 -20.13 -8.77 4.20
N LEU A 550 -20.72 -9.79 3.55
CA LEU A 550 -21.78 -10.60 4.12
C LEU A 550 -21.30 -11.39 5.35
N ALA A 551 -20.16 -12.08 5.25
CA ALA A 551 -19.60 -12.86 6.36
C ALA A 551 -19.30 -12.00 7.59
N ILE A 552 -18.65 -10.84 7.39
CA ILE A 552 -18.35 -9.87 8.46
C ILE A 552 -19.64 -9.33 9.07
N GLY A 553 -20.63 -9.01 8.23
CA GLY A 553 -21.89 -8.48 8.69
C GLY A 553 -22.71 -9.47 9.51
N VAL A 554 -22.74 -10.75 9.12
CA VAL A 554 -23.40 -11.82 9.89
C VAL A 554 -22.69 -12.03 11.22
N PHE A 555 -21.36 -12.07 11.25
CA PHE A 555 -20.59 -12.21 12.49
C PHE A 555 -20.87 -11.06 13.46
N SER A 556 -20.84 -9.81 12.98
CA SER A 556 -21.10 -8.64 13.81
C SER A 556 -22.57 -8.55 14.25
N SER A 557 -23.52 -9.00 13.42
CA SER A 557 -24.95 -9.01 13.77
C SER A 557 -25.27 -9.96 14.92
N VAL A 558 -24.69 -11.16 14.92
CA VAL A 558 -24.84 -12.12 16.02
C VAL A 558 -24.30 -11.53 17.33
N PHE A 559 -23.14 -10.90 17.28
CA PHE A 559 -22.58 -10.24 18.47
C PHE A 559 -23.50 -9.13 19.00
N THR A 560 -23.96 -8.23 18.12
CA THR A 560 -24.80 -7.09 18.55
C THR A 560 -26.17 -7.55 19.03
N ALA A 561 -26.78 -8.55 18.40
CA ALA A 561 -28.08 -9.08 18.83
C ALA A 561 -28.00 -9.83 20.16
N LEU A 562 -27.01 -10.68 20.38
CA LEU A 562 -26.93 -11.53 21.57
C LEU A 562 -26.27 -10.85 22.79
N PHE A 563 -25.28 -9.98 22.55
CA PHE A 563 -24.55 -9.35 23.66
C PHE A 563 -25.01 -7.92 23.92
N VAL A 564 -25.09 -7.08 22.88
CA VAL A 564 -25.44 -5.66 23.05
C VAL A 564 -26.93 -5.50 23.36
N SER A 565 -27.78 -6.11 22.54
CA SER A 565 -29.24 -6.03 22.72
C SER A 565 -29.66 -6.57 24.11
N ARG A 566 -29.05 -7.68 24.53
CA ARG A 566 -29.27 -8.23 25.88
C ARG A 566 -28.84 -7.28 26.99
N LEU A 567 -27.68 -6.64 26.87
CA LEU A 567 -27.20 -5.67 27.86
C LEU A 567 -28.15 -4.49 28.00
N ILE A 568 -28.69 -3.98 26.89
CA ILE A 568 -29.62 -2.85 26.89
C ILE A 568 -30.94 -3.24 27.59
N PHE A 569 -31.48 -4.45 27.35
CA PHE A 569 -32.64 -4.95 28.05
C PHE A 569 -32.37 -5.16 29.54
N ASP A 570 -31.23 -5.75 29.90
CA ASP A 570 -30.83 -5.93 31.31
C ASP A 570 -30.71 -4.58 32.05
N PHE A 571 -30.18 -3.55 31.37
CA PHE A 571 -30.10 -2.21 31.94
C PHE A 571 -31.48 -1.55 32.08
N GLY A 572 -32.34 -1.67 31.07
CA GLY A 572 -33.70 -1.12 31.12
C GLY A 572 -34.58 -1.76 32.18
N THR A 573 -34.50 -3.08 32.37
CA THR A 573 -35.36 -3.83 33.27
C THR A 573 -34.89 -3.80 34.74
N GLN A 574 -33.59 -3.71 34.99
CA GLN A 574 -33.02 -3.88 36.32
C GLN A 574 -32.39 -2.60 36.90
N ALA A 575 -31.74 -1.75 36.07
CA ALA A 575 -31.13 -0.52 36.57
C ALA A 575 -32.11 0.66 36.58
N LEU A 576 -32.95 0.79 35.57
CA LEU A 576 -33.92 1.87 35.48
C LEU A 576 -35.29 1.54 36.07
N HIS A 577 -35.50 0.31 36.59
CA HIS A 577 -36.73 -0.18 37.20
C HIS A 577 -37.99 0.24 36.41
N ARG A 578 -37.88 0.32 35.07
CA ARG A 578 -39.01 0.74 34.24
C ARG A 578 -40.20 -0.19 34.43
N GLU A 579 -41.32 0.36 34.87
CA GLU A 579 -42.54 -0.40 35.12
C GLU A 579 -43.16 -1.04 33.86
N LYS A 580 -42.83 -0.58 32.67
CA LYS A 580 -43.37 -1.11 31.39
C LYS A 580 -42.26 -1.39 30.38
N ILE A 581 -42.28 -2.57 29.80
CA ILE A 581 -41.46 -2.88 28.62
C ILE A 581 -42.37 -2.67 27.40
N TYR A 582 -42.01 -1.72 26.54
CA TYR A 582 -42.73 -1.47 25.31
C TYR A 582 -42.11 -2.34 24.20
N ILE A 583 -42.71 -3.51 23.92
CA ILE A 583 -42.34 -4.42 22.81
C ILE A 583 -43.54 -4.54 21.86
N GLY A 584 -43.65 -3.61 20.92
CA GLY A 584 -44.68 -3.63 19.88
C GLY A 584 -46.09 -3.29 20.36
N TRP A 585 -47.02 -3.23 19.43
CA TRP A 585 -48.43 -2.90 19.62
C TRP A 585 -49.17 -4.08 20.23
N GLY A 586 -49.99 -3.83 21.26
CA GLY A 586 -50.91 -4.82 21.82
C GLY A 586 -50.53 -5.46 23.16
N ILE A 587 -49.40 -5.13 23.80
CA ILE A 587 -49.09 -5.52 25.17
C ILE A 587 -49.20 -4.28 26.06
N LYS A 588 -50.41 -3.99 26.50
CA LYS A 588 -50.68 -3.06 27.59
C LYS A 588 -50.67 -3.85 28.92
N ARG A 589 -49.50 -4.09 29.50
CA ARG A 589 -49.38 -4.50 30.92
C ARG A 589 -48.11 -3.92 31.55
#